data_2244ff7e518e64a0e0ca6fb8d2808064
#
_entry.id   2244ff7e518e64a0e0ca6fb8d2808064
#
_cell.length_a   1.000
_cell.length_b   1.000
_cell.length_c   1.000
_cell.angle_alpha   90.00
_cell.angle_beta   90.00
_cell.angle_gamma   90.00
#
_symmetry.space_group_name_H-M   'P 1'
#
loop_
_entity.id
_entity.type
_entity.pdbx_description
1 polymer ?
#
loop_
_entity_poly.entity_id
_entity_poly.type
_entity_poly.pdbx_seq_one_letter_code
_entity_poly.pdbx_strand_id
1 'polypeptide(L)'
;MEEKNPRVQRGSDRARTENRSGGSPRRGEKAPRANGNENGQGNKKTRTYKHVQLEHKRPQLSKAGEGGQRAASNRGDQSARRNFASPKKDPNATLKIIPLGGLDAIGKNMTVFECKGDMILDDAGLMFPDDNHPGVDLILPDYTYVLENADKLRGIVITHGHEDHTGTLPYLMKDLDRNVPIYGTKMTLGLIEGKFAEHKIKNAKLVEIKPGDQIKLGCFTAEFFAVNHSIPGAVGVFFQSPAGNVLHTGDFKLDQTPIDGVTTDFGALSKFSEIGVDLMMSDSTNAQNPNFTPSEAEVGKELAKIISQAKGRVIIASFASHIHRMQQICDAAVANGRKVVVTGRSMIQNTDIARRLGYLSISDTDLIDAYDLKGIPPEQVVIMCTGSQGEPLSALARIANGEHRTIQMDEGDTVIVSATPVPGNEKAVTRVINGLAK
;
A
#
# COMPACT_ATOMS: atom_id res chain seq x y z
N MET A 1 -11.82 -56.39 -23.75
CA MET A 1 -10.48 -56.30 -24.33
C MET A 1 -9.75 -55.26 -23.51
N GLU A 2 -9.17 -55.57 -22.32
CA GLU A 2 -7.85 -56.19 -22.09
C GLU A 2 -6.79 -55.48 -22.93
N GLU A 3 -5.79 -54.92 -22.41
CA GLU A 3 -4.68 -55.16 -21.48
C GLU A 3 -3.69 -54.00 -21.71
N LYS A 4 -2.76 -53.55 -20.92
CA LYS A 4 -1.88 -54.06 -19.87
C LYS A 4 -1.11 -52.89 -19.23
N ASN A 5 -0.94 -53.05 -17.96
CA ASN A 5 0.02 -52.30 -17.12
C ASN A 5 1.38 -53.06 -17.11
N PRO A 6 2.53 -52.44 -16.95
CA PRO A 6 3.54 -53.07 -16.13
C PRO A 6 4.11 -52.25 -14.98
N ARG A 7 4.29 -52.99 -13.91
CA ARG A 7 4.82 -52.79 -12.58
C ARG A 7 6.29 -52.31 -12.53
N VAL A 8 6.52 -51.44 -11.58
CA VAL A 8 7.48 -51.34 -10.47
C VAL A 8 8.55 -52.42 -10.37
N GLN A 9 9.80 -52.00 -10.15
CA GLN A 9 10.76 -52.73 -9.33
C GLN A 9 11.50 -51.82 -8.36
N ARG A 10 11.43 -52.21 -7.05
CA ARG A 10 12.19 -51.70 -5.92
C ARG A 10 13.58 -52.40 -5.91
N GLY A 11 14.59 -51.64 -5.52
CA GLY A 11 15.89 -52.17 -5.12
C GLY A 11 16.33 -51.51 -3.82
N SER A 12 16.26 -52.30 -2.77
CA SER A 12 16.88 -52.02 -1.47
C SER A 12 18.32 -52.51 -1.49
N ASP A 13 19.24 -51.74 -0.88
CA ASP A 13 20.35 -52.39 -0.20
C ASP A 13 20.91 -51.50 0.94
N ARG A 14 21.11 -52.21 2.04
CA ARG A 14 21.69 -51.80 3.34
C ARG A 14 23.21 -52.04 3.30
N ALA A 15 23.94 -51.26 4.09
CA ALA A 15 24.98 -51.69 5.04
C ALA A 15 25.72 -50.45 5.55
N ARG A 16 25.70 -50.18 6.80
CA ARG A 16 26.42 -50.66 8.01
C ARG A 16 27.73 -49.90 8.25
N THR A 17 27.64 -49.09 9.30
CA THR A 17 28.49 -48.98 10.51
C THR A 17 30.01 -48.81 10.37
N GLU A 18 30.60 -47.80 11.01
CA GLU A 18 31.36 -48.00 12.23
C GLU A 18 31.81 -46.70 12.93
N ASN A 19 31.82 -46.78 14.24
CA ASN A 19 32.25 -45.91 15.30
C ASN A 19 33.75 -45.55 15.31
N ARG A 20 34.11 -44.39 15.89
CA ARG A 20 35.08 -44.19 17.02
C ARG A 20 35.34 -42.69 17.20
N SER A 21 34.88 -42.08 18.27
CA SER A 21 35.48 -41.94 19.63
C SER A 21 36.72 -41.04 19.71
N GLY A 22 36.62 -40.04 20.53
CA GLY A 22 37.73 -39.56 21.36
C GLY A 22 38.07 -38.08 21.22
N GLY A 23 37.74 -37.29 22.23
CA GLY A 23 38.68 -36.73 23.14
C GLY A 23 38.61 -35.22 23.26
N SER A 24 37.98 -34.70 24.30
CA SER A 24 38.38 -33.44 24.96
C SER A 24 39.67 -33.66 25.74
N PRO A 25 40.49 -32.62 26.03
CA PRO A 25 40.25 -31.87 27.25
C PRO A 25 40.74 -30.39 27.32
N ARG A 26 39.98 -29.60 28.05
CA ARG A 26 40.31 -28.69 29.17
C ARG A 26 41.45 -27.65 29.11
N ARG A 27 41.05 -26.45 29.64
CA ARG A 27 41.80 -25.44 30.45
C ARG A 27 42.69 -24.50 29.65
N GLY A 28 42.77 -23.24 29.95
CA GLY A 28 42.40 -22.35 31.05
C GLY A 28 43.07 -21.04 30.90
N GLU A 29 42.64 -20.11 31.66
CA GLU A 29 43.31 -18.99 32.32
C GLU A 29 43.36 -17.61 31.65
N LYS A 30 42.61 -16.73 32.29
CA LYS A 30 42.98 -15.44 32.95
C LYS A 30 43.29 -14.22 32.09
N ALA A 31 42.46 -13.23 32.45
CA ALA A 31 42.67 -11.80 32.19
C ALA A 31 43.98 -11.25 32.80
N PRO A 32 44.43 -10.08 32.35
CA PRO A 32 44.42 -8.99 33.33
C PRO A 32 43.86 -7.65 32.81
N ARG A 33 43.41 -6.89 33.82
CA ARG A 33 42.99 -5.49 33.75
C ARG A 33 44.21 -4.58 33.53
N ALA A 34 44.05 -3.49 32.76
CA ALA A 34 44.77 -2.26 33.05
C ALA A 34 43.99 -1.04 32.57
N ASN A 35 43.95 -0.05 33.44
CA ASN A 35 43.36 1.28 33.32
C ASN A 35 44.04 2.12 32.22
N GLY A 36 43.27 3.04 31.63
CA GLY A 36 43.81 4.15 30.85
C GLY A 36 42.69 5.10 30.48
N ASN A 37 42.59 6.15 31.25
CA ASN A 37 41.83 7.36 31.03
C ASN A 37 42.42 8.09 29.82
N GLU A 38 41.57 8.52 28.85
CA GLU A 38 41.83 9.79 28.14
C GLU A 38 40.60 10.30 27.36
N ASN A 39 40.37 11.58 27.53
CA ASN A 39 39.38 12.43 26.95
C ASN A 39 39.38 12.42 25.41
N GLY A 40 38.25 12.22 24.80
CA GLY A 40 38.04 12.49 23.39
C GLY A 40 36.65 13.11 23.16
N GLN A 41 36.60 14.43 23.06
CA GLN A 41 35.45 15.19 22.64
C GLN A 41 35.02 14.78 21.20
N GLY A 42 33.98 14.00 21.08
CA GLY A 42 33.35 13.64 19.81
C GLY A 42 32.18 14.57 19.50
N ASN A 43 32.37 15.43 18.54
CA ASN A 43 31.46 16.39 17.95
C ASN A 43 30.11 15.73 17.53
N LYS A 44 29.05 15.94 18.30
CA LYS A 44 27.66 15.68 17.88
C LYS A 44 27.25 16.79 16.91
N LYS A 45 27.25 16.48 15.61
CA LYS A 45 26.59 17.31 14.60
C LYS A 45 25.08 17.20 14.76
N THR A 46 24.51 18.16 15.49
CA THR A 46 23.07 18.44 15.53
C THR A 46 22.66 18.97 14.15
N ARG A 47 21.85 18.22 13.40
CA ARG A 47 21.20 18.72 12.20
C ARG A 47 20.04 19.62 12.62
N THR A 48 20.22 20.93 12.52
CA THR A 48 19.19 21.92 12.69
C THR A 48 18.32 21.94 11.43
N TYR A 49 17.06 21.53 11.56
CA TYR A 49 16.03 21.74 10.53
C TYR A 49 15.49 23.16 10.69
N LYS A 50 15.57 23.98 9.65
CA LYS A 50 14.93 25.28 9.59
C LYS A 50 13.42 25.09 9.45
N HIS A 51 12.68 25.50 10.46
CA HIS A 51 11.21 25.64 10.40
C HIS A 51 10.85 26.74 9.38
N VAL A 52 10.09 26.35 8.37
CA VAL A 52 9.31 27.28 7.57
C VAL A 52 7.90 27.28 8.16
N GLN A 53 7.56 28.35 8.88
CA GLN A 53 6.20 28.59 9.36
C GLN A 53 5.32 28.94 8.17
N LEU A 54 4.38 28.06 7.84
CA LEU A 54 3.24 28.36 6.98
C LEU A 54 2.06 28.67 7.89
N GLU A 55 1.64 29.93 7.94
CA GLU A 55 0.42 30.34 8.63
C GLU A 55 -0.81 29.77 7.92
N HIS A 56 -1.45 28.78 8.54
CA HIS A 56 -2.77 28.29 8.10
C HIS A 56 -3.88 29.09 8.80
N LYS A 57 -4.53 29.97 8.06
CA LYS A 57 -5.83 30.55 8.46
C LYS A 57 -6.91 29.48 8.34
N ARG A 58 -7.52 29.12 9.47
CA ARG A 58 -8.72 28.26 9.53
C ARG A 58 -9.90 28.98 8.86
N PRO A 59 -10.73 28.32 8.04
CA PRO A 59 -12.00 28.84 7.62
C PRO A 59 -12.98 28.84 8.82
N GLN A 60 -13.50 30.01 9.20
CA GLN A 60 -14.62 30.13 10.14
C GLN A 60 -15.92 29.79 9.41
N LEU A 61 -16.70 28.85 9.97
CA LEU A 61 -18.09 28.61 9.56
C LEU A 61 -18.93 29.85 9.90
N SER A 62 -19.36 30.61 8.90
CA SER A 62 -20.33 31.67 9.04
C SER A 62 -21.74 31.15 8.83
N LYS A 63 -22.64 31.59 9.72
CA LYS A 63 -24.08 31.32 9.75
C LYS A 63 -24.77 31.78 8.45
N ALA A 64 -25.76 30.99 8.05
CA ALA A 64 -26.65 31.29 6.93
C ALA A 64 -27.32 32.66 7.05
N GLY A 65 -27.25 33.43 5.98
CA GLY A 65 -28.04 34.66 5.77
C GLY A 65 -28.41 34.71 4.28
N GLU A 66 -29.68 34.87 4.02
CA GLU A 66 -30.29 34.96 2.70
C GLU A 66 -29.84 36.20 1.92
N GLY A 67 -29.61 36.04 0.63
CA GLY A 67 -29.42 37.18 -0.26
C GLY A 67 -28.62 36.81 -1.50
N GLY A 68 -29.30 36.54 -2.59
CA GLY A 68 -28.67 36.21 -3.87
C GLY A 68 -27.89 37.37 -4.48
N GLN A 69 -26.69 37.12 -4.90
CA GLN A 69 -26.01 37.77 -6.04
C GLN A 69 -24.93 36.79 -6.56
N ARG A 70 -24.93 36.59 -7.87
CA ARG A 70 -23.97 35.74 -8.58
C ARG A 70 -22.56 36.30 -8.36
N ALA A 71 -21.73 35.58 -7.60
CA ALA A 71 -20.30 35.86 -7.49
C ALA A 71 -19.57 35.14 -8.65
N ALA A 72 -18.77 35.92 -9.37
CA ALA A 72 -17.90 35.46 -10.44
C ALA A 72 -16.92 34.42 -9.94
N SER A 73 -16.84 33.30 -10.67
CA SER A 73 -15.90 32.21 -10.43
C SER A 73 -14.46 32.71 -10.44
N ASN A 74 -13.78 32.50 -9.33
CA ASN A 74 -12.34 32.68 -9.21
C ASN A 74 -11.66 31.64 -10.16
N ARG A 75 -11.11 32.12 -11.26
CA ARG A 75 -10.28 31.32 -12.17
C ARG A 75 -8.92 31.10 -11.51
N GLY A 76 -8.83 30.08 -10.63
CA GLY A 76 -7.56 29.54 -10.19
C GLY A 76 -6.82 28.89 -11.35
N ASP A 77 -5.54 29.08 -11.36
CA ASP A 77 -4.48 28.66 -12.26
C ASP A 77 -4.79 27.36 -13.02
N GLN A 78 -5.30 27.48 -14.23
CA GLN A 78 -5.35 26.40 -15.19
C GLN A 78 -3.97 26.34 -15.85
N SER A 79 -3.01 25.67 -15.18
CA SER A 79 -1.85 25.14 -15.89
C SER A 79 -2.41 24.33 -17.06
N ALA A 80 -2.11 24.77 -18.28
CA ALA A 80 -2.70 24.30 -19.51
C ALA A 80 -2.68 22.75 -19.57
N ARG A 81 -3.82 22.11 -19.30
CA ARG A 81 -4.01 20.67 -19.51
C ARG A 81 -3.67 20.40 -20.98
N ARG A 82 -2.59 19.66 -21.23
CA ARG A 82 -2.21 19.27 -22.58
C ARG A 82 -3.20 18.21 -23.05
N ASN A 83 -4.24 18.63 -23.78
CA ASN A 83 -5.12 17.69 -24.44
C ASN A 83 -4.38 17.13 -25.67
N PHE A 84 -4.00 15.87 -25.60
CA PHE A 84 -3.49 15.17 -26.77
C PHE A 84 -4.65 14.74 -27.66
N ALA A 85 -4.50 14.89 -28.97
CA ALA A 85 -5.46 14.31 -29.90
C ALA A 85 -5.46 12.78 -29.74
N SER A 86 -6.66 12.19 -29.76
CA SER A 86 -6.80 10.73 -29.77
C SER A 86 -6.00 10.13 -30.92
N PRO A 87 -5.35 8.96 -30.71
CA PRO A 87 -4.63 8.28 -31.77
C PRO A 87 -5.53 8.02 -32.98
N LYS A 88 -5.02 8.27 -34.18
CA LYS A 88 -5.77 7.93 -35.38
C LYS A 88 -5.97 6.42 -35.46
N LYS A 89 -7.21 5.97 -35.62
CA LYS A 89 -7.54 4.56 -35.83
C LYS A 89 -6.83 4.02 -37.06
N ASP A 90 -6.26 2.83 -36.94
CA ASP A 90 -5.58 2.09 -38.00
C ASP A 90 -6.18 0.67 -38.02
N PRO A 91 -6.96 0.33 -39.06
CA PRO A 91 -7.64 -0.97 -39.10
C PRO A 91 -6.69 -2.17 -39.20
N ASN A 92 -5.41 -1.92 -39.52
CA ASN A 92 -4.38 -2.97 -39.56
C ASN A 92 -3.56 -3.04 -38.26
N ALA A 93 -3.79 -2.14 -37.29
CA ALA A 93 -3.11 -2.20 -36.01
C ALA A 93 -3.73 -3.28 -35.12
N THR A 94 -2.88 -3.96 -34.37
CA THR A 94 -3.29 -4.93 -33.35
C THR A 94 -2.86 -4.41 -31.99
N LEU A 95 -3.78 -4.43 -31.02
CA LEU A 95 -3.48 -4.23 -29.61
C LEU A 95 -3.36 -5.61 -28.96
N LYS A 96 -2.20 -5.91 -28.40
CA LYS A 96 -2.00 -7.08 -27.53
C LYS A 96 -2.16 -6.63 -26.07
N ILE A 97 -2.93 -7.38 -25.33
CA ILE A 97 -3.11 -7.23 -23.88
C ILE A 97 -2.63 -8.53 -23.26
N ILE A 98 -1.58 -8.43 -22.45
CA ILE A 98 -0.87 -9.59 -21.92
C ILE A 98 -0.86 -9.48 -20.39
N PRO A 99 -1.82 -10.10 -19.68
CA PRO A 99 -1.78 -10.17 -18.24
C PRO A 99 -0.62 -11.08 -17.80
N LEU A 100 0.27 -10.54 -16.97
CA LEU A 100 1.37 -11.27 -16.34
C LEU A 100 0.97 -11.74 -14.94
N GLY A 101 -0.10 -11.16 -14.39
CA GLY A 101 -0.74 -11.51 -13.13
C GLY A 101 -2.03 -10.74 -12.92
N GLY A 102 -2.70 -10.97 -11.79
CA GLY A 102 -3.93 -10.26 -11.42
C GLY A 102 -5.23 -10.86 -11.96
N LEU A 103 -5.19 -11.85 -12.84
CA LEU A 103 -6.39 -12.55 -13.29
C LEU A 103 -6.64 -13.81 -12.47
N ASP A 104 -7.89 -14.04 -12.09
CA ASP A 104 -8.33 -15.18 -11.26
C ASP A 104 -7.52 -15.31 -9.94
N ALA A 105 -7.03 -14.18 -9.43
CA ALA A 105 -6.23 -14.10 -8.22
C ALA A 105 -6.34 -12.72 -7.59
N ILE A 106 -6.03 -12.62 -6.30
CA ILE A 106 -5.81 -11.36 -5.60
C ILE A 106 -4.29 -11.14 -5.53
N GLY A 107 -3.85 -10.02 -6.07
CA GLY A 107 -2.42 -9.65 -6.11
C GLY A 107 -1.74 -9.92 -7.45
N LYS A 108 -0.47 -9.58 -7.53
CA LYS A 108 0.36 -9.65 -8.74
C LYS A 108 -0.21 -8.88 -9.93
N ASN A 109 -0.92 -7.77 -9.68
CA ASN A 109 -1.50 -6.99 -10.76
C ASN A 109 -0.39 -6.45 -11.66
N MET A 110 -0.36 -6.94 -12.89
CA MET A 110 0.63 -6.57 -13.89
C MET A 110 0.12 -6.92 -15.29
N THR A 111 -0.08 -5.91 -16.12
CA THR A 111 -0.59 -6.10 -17.49
C THR A 111 0.26 -5.32 -18.49
N VAL A 112 0.64 -5.95 -19.58
CA VAL A 112 1.33 -5.33 -20.70
C VAL A 112 0.33 -4.98 -21.79
N PHE A 113 0.41 -3.76 -22.32
CA PHE A 113 -0.24 -3.34 -23.55
C PHE A 113 0.82 -3.11 -24.62
N GLU A 114 0.71 -3.79 -25.77
CA GLU A 114 1.63 -3.61 -26.91
C GLU A 114 0.85 -3.29 -28.18
N CYS A 115 1.25 -2.21 -28.84
CA CYS A 115 0.69 -1.80 -30.13
C CYS A 115 1.76 -1.10 -30.98
N LYS A 116 1.88 -1.48 -32.26
CA LYS A 116 2.77 -0.83 -33.25
C LYS A 116 4.23 -0.71 -32.79
N GLY A 117 4.73 -1.68 -32.01
CA GLY A 117 6.11 -1.67 -31.51
C GLY A 117 6.34 -0.80 -30.28
N ASP A 118 5.31 -0.17 -29.74
CA ASP A 118 5.34 0.47 -28.42
C ASP A 118 4.67 -0.41 -27.37
N MET A 119 5.21 -0.43 -26.17
CA MET A 119 4.73 -1.20 -25.03
C MET A 119 4.58 -0.28 -23.82
N ILE A 120 3.53 -0.49 -23.04
CA ILE A 120 3.34 0.10 -21.71
C ILE A 120 3.06 -1.00 -20.70
N LEU A 121 3.49 -0.79 -19.48
CA LEU A 121 3.19 -1.66 -18.35
C LEU A 121 2.20 -0.94 -17.44
N ASP A 122 1.12 -1.61 -17.09
CA ASP A 122 0.06 -1.15 -16.20
C ASP A 122 0.09 -1.97 -14.93
N ASP A 123 0.43 -1.31 -13.84
CA ASP A 123 0.78 -1.86 -12.54
C ASP A 123 2.00 -2.81 -12.54
N ALA A 124 2.54 -3.07 -11.36
CA ALA A 124 3.68 -3.96 -11.13
C ALA A 124 3.61 -4.52 -9.69
N GLY A 125 2.58 -5.31 -9.43
CA GLY A 125 2.24 -5.80 -8.12
C GLY A 125 2.90 -7.11 -7.74
N LEU A 126 2.96 -7.38 -6.43
CA LEU A 126 3.32 -8.67 -5.88
C LEU A 126 2.10 -9.36 -5.23
N MET A 127 2.27 -10.59 -4.82
CA MET A 127 1.33 -11.34 -3.97
C MET A 127 2.06 -11.86 -2.74
N PHE A 128 1.42 -11.82 -1.59
CA PHE A 128 1.93 -12.49 -0.40
C PHE A 128 1.59 -13.98 -0.44
N PRO A 129 2.52 -14.84 -0.03
CA PRO A 129 2.27 -16.28 0.02
C PRO A 129 1.25 -16.62 1.12
N ASP A 130 0.50 -17.69 0.90
CA ASP A 130 -0.38 -18.33 1.87
C ASP A 130 0.26 -19.58 2.50
N ASP A 131 -0.50 -20.32 3.32
CA ASP A 131 -0.06 -21.55 3.98
C ASP A 131 0.39 -22.67 3.00
N ASN A 132 0.04 -22.56 1.70
CA ASN A 132 0.43 -23.51 0.67
C ASN A 132 1.84 -23.22 0.09
N HIS A 133 2.46 -22.11 0.50
CA HIS A 133 3.78 -21.66 0.00
C HIS A 133 4.82 -21.60 1.14
N PRO A 134 5.13 -22.71 1.83
CA PRO A 134 6.05 -22.69 2.97
C PRO A 134 7.47 -22.27 2.53
N GLY A 135 8.05 -21.30 3.25
CA GLY A 135 9.41 -20.81 2.97
C GLY A 135 9.51 -19.81 1.82
N VAL A 136 8.37 -19.35 1.28
CA VAL A 136 8.30 -18.28 0.29
C VAL A 136 7.92 -16.97 1.01
N ASP A 137 8.69 -15.91 0.80
CA ASP A 137 8.43 -14.60 1.40
C ASP A 137 7.52 -13.73 0.53
N LEU A 138 7.70 -13.78 -0.80
CA LEU A 138 6.97 -12.97 -1.78
C LEU A 138 6.77 -13.77 -3.08
N ILE A 139 5.68 -13.50 -3.78
CA ILE A 139 5.41 -14.06 -5.10
C ILE A 139 5.31 -12.90 -6.10
N LEU A 140 6.18 -12.92 -7.10
CA LEU A 140 6.22 -11.95 -8.18
C LEU A 140 5.54 -12.52 -9.43
N PRO A 141 4.93 -11.69 -10.28
CA PRO A 141 4.57 -12.12 -11.63
C PRO A 141 5.82 -12.46 -12.44
N ASP A 142 5.69 -13.33 -13.43
CA ASP A 142 6.75 -13.54 -14.41
C ASP A 142 6.77 -12.38 -15.41
N TYR A 143 7.73 -11.46 -15.23
CA TYR A 143 7.92 -10.31 -16.11
C TYR A 143 9.01 -10.50 -17.17
N THR A 144 9.39 -11.73 -17.48
CA THR A 144 10.39 -12.07 -18.52
C THR A 144 10.02 -11.39 -19.86
N TYR A 145 8.72 -11.40 -20.22
CA TYR A 145 8.24 -10.73 -21.43
C TYR A 145 8.60 -9.23 -21.48
N VAL A 146 8.52 -8.54 -20.32
CA VAL A 146 8.88 -7.12 -20.23
C VAL A 146 10.36 -6.92 -20.43
N LEU A 147 11.21 -7.78 -19.85
CA LEU A 147 12.67 -7.71 -20.00
C LEU A 147 13.10 -7.97 -21.46
N GLU A 148 12.57 -9.01 -22.08
CA GLU A 148 12.87 -9.36 -23.47
C GLU A 148 12.45 -8.30 -24.50
N ASN A 149 11.47 -7.46 -24.14
CA ASN A 149 10.94 -6.41 -25.00
C ASN A 149 11.17 -5.00 -24.41
N ALA A 150 12.19 -4.84 -23.56
CA ALA A 150 12.43 -3.60 -22.83
C ALA A 150 12.66 -2.39 -23.74
N ASP A 151 13.18 -2.58 -24.95
CA ASP A 151 13.37 -1.54 -25.97
C ASP A 151 12.05 -0.88 -26.43
N LYS A 152 10.93 -1.62 -26.37
CA LYS A 152 9.59 -1.14 -26.69
C LYS A 152 8.91 -0.41 -25.53
N LEU A 153 9.37 -0.60 -24.27
CA LEU A 153 8.71 -0.08 -23.08
C LEU A 153 8.83 1.46 -23.02
N ARG A 154 7.68 2.16 -23.08
CA ARG A 154 7.58 3.62 -23.07
C ARG A 154 7.31 4.20 -21.69
N GLY A 155 6.74 3.43 -20.78
CA GLY A 155 6.45 3.83 -19.42
C GLY A 155 5.76 2.75 -18.62
N ILE A 156 5.78 2.94 -17.31
CA ILE A 156 5.04 2.14 -16.33
C ILE A 156 3.99 3.05 -15.73
N VAL A 157 2.74 2.64 -15.75
CA VAL A 157 1.60 3.37 -15.18
C VAL A 157 1.17 2.65 -13.93
N ILE A 158 1.01 3.37 -12.82
CA ILE A 158 0.60 2.79 -11.53
C ILE A 158 -0.71 3.42 -11.11
N THR A 159 -1.73 2.57 -10.91
CA THR A 159 -3.07 2.99 -10.53
C THR A 159 -3.13 3.52 -9.11
N HIS A 160 -2.48 2.84 -8.16
CA HIS A 160 -2.41 3.26 -6.76
C HIS A 160 -1.27 2.58 -5.99
N GLY A 161 -1.08 2.93 -4.72
CA GLY A 161 0.13 2.62 -3.95
C GLY A 161 0.13 1.30 -3.18
N HIS A 162 -0.83 0.39 -3.35
CA HIS A 162 -0.83 -0.90 -2.67
C HIS A 162 0.28 -1.84 -3.18
N GLU A 163 0.63 -2.84 -2.35
CA GLU A 163 1.72 -3.78 -2.64
C GLU A 163 1.44 -4.65 -3.86
N ASP A 164 0.20 -5.06 -4.02
CA ASP A 164 -0.27 -5.86 -5.14
C ASP A 164 -0.36 -5.09 -6.47
N HIS A 165 -0.03 -3.78 -6.46
CA HIS A 165 0.10 -2.91 -7.63
C HIS A 165 1.50 -2.30 -7.79
N THR A 166 2.34 -2.29 -6.73
CA THR A 166 3.65 -1.63 -6.75
C THR A 166 4.81 -2.51 -6.30
N GLY A 167 4.52 -3.63 -5.63
CA GLY A 167 5.53 -4.38 -4.89
C GLY A 167 6.60 -5.06 -5.75
N THR A 168 6.34 -5.30 -7.04
CA THR A 168 7.32 -5.84 -7.98
C THR A 168 8.27 -4.77 -8.55
N LEU A 169 7.89 -3.48 -8.47
CA LEU A 169 8.73 -2.40 -9.04
C LEU A 169 10.20 -2.44 -8.62
N PRO A 170 10.55 -2.66 -7.32
CA PRO A 170 11.96 -2.70 -6.93
C PRO A 170 12.76 -3.81 -7.60
N TYR A 171 12.14 -4.92 -7.88
CA TYR A 171 12.77 -6.07 -8.56
C TYR A 171 12.88 -5.81 -10.05
N LEU A 172 11.78 -5.44 -10.69
CA LEU A 172 11.74 -5.09 -12.11
C LEU A 172 12.75 -3.98 -12.44
N MET A 173 12.84 -2.92 -11.63
CA MET A 173 13.76 -1.81 -11.89
C MET A 173 15.24 -2.17 -11.70
N LYS A 174 15.56 -3.23 -10.97
CA LYS A 174 16.94 -3.77 -10.87
C LYS A 174 17.30 -4.59 -12.11
N ASP A 175 16.32 -5.29 -12.66
CA ASP A 175 16.54 -6.20 -13.79
C ASP A 175 16.44 -5.47 -15.13
N LEU A 176 15.81 -4.29 -15.17
CA LEU A 176 15.74 -3.45 -16.38
C LEU A 176 17.04 -2.67 -16.59
N ASP A 177 17.70 -2.85 -17.73
CA ASP A 177 18.93 -2.13 -18.13
C ASP A 177 18.65 -0.69 -18.60
N ARG A 178 17.50 -0.13 -18.26
CA ARG A 178 17.10 1.21 -18.69
C ARG A 178 16.22 1.92 -17.69
N ASN A 179 16.33 3.25 -17.66
CA ASN A 179 15.50 4.08 -16.80
C ASN A 179 14.19 4.44 -17.51
N VAL A 180 13.13 3.67 -17.24
CA VAL A 180 11.78 3.88 -17.77
C VAL A 180 11.00 4.80 -16.83
N PRO A 181 10.23 5.79 -17.33
CA PRO A 181 9.42 6.64 -16.47
C PRO A 181 8.27 5.84 -15.82
N ILE A 182 8.07 6.08 -14.52
CA ILE A 182 6.99 5.53 -13.71
C ILE A 182 6.02 6.66 -13.41
N TYR A 183 4.77 6.50 -13.81
CA TYR A 183 3.70 7.48 -13.66
C TYR A 183 2.77 7.04 -12.53
N GLY A 184 2.48 7.93 -11.60
CA GLY A 184 1.57 7.68 -10.50
C GLY A 184 1.15 8.97 -9.82
N THR A 185 0.15 8.91 -8.95
CA THR A 185 -0.26 10.06 -8.15
C THR A 185 0.73 10.33 -7.03
N LYS A 186 0.65 11.51 -6.43
CA LYS A 186 1.59 11.98 -5.41
C LYS A 186 1.75 10.99 -4.24
N MET A 187 0.65 10.41 -3.74
CA MET A 187 0.71 9.42 -2.65
C MET A 187 1.36 8.12 -3.12
N THR A 188 0.96 7.63 -4.28
CA THR A 188 1.52 6.43 -4.91
C THR A 188 3.03 6.54 -5.09
N LEU A 189 3.49 7.67 -5.65
CA LEU A 189 4.92 7.90 -5.85
C LEU A 189 5.69 8.02 -4.53
N GLY A 190 5.11 8.63 -3.50
CA GLY A 190 5.73 8.71 -2.18
C GLY A 190 5.95 7.33 -1.54
N LEU A 191 5.03 6.39 -1.73
CA LEU A 191 5.20 5.00 -1.28
C LEU A 191 6.26 4.27 -2.11
N ILE A 192 6.28 4.47 -3.42
CA ILE A 192 7.31 3.90 -4.31
C ILE A 192 8.70 4.43 -3.96
N GLU A 193 8.85 5.73 -3.66
CA GLU A 193 10.11 6.32 -3.19
C GLU A 193 10.61 5.63 -1.91
N GLY A 194 9.71 5.37 -0.95
CA GLY A 194 10.05 4.64 0.27
C GLY A 194 10.60 3.24 -0.02
N LYS A 195 9.93 2.48 -0.88
CA LYS A 195 10.38 1.15 -1.33
C LYS A 195 11.72 1.20 -2.06
N PHE A 196 11.89 2.17 -2.95
CA PHE A 196 13.14 2.32 -3.70
C PHE A 196 14.32 2.67 -2.77
N ALA A 197 14.07 3.46 -1.74
CA ALA A 197 15.09 3.75 -0.72
C ALA A 197 15.51 2.47 0.05
N GLU A 198 14.56 1.63 0.45
CA GLU A 198 14.82 0.34 1.10
C GLU A 198 15.62 -0.60 0.20
N HIS A 199 15.26 -0.67 -1.08
CA HIS A 199 15.93 -1.51 -2.08
C HIS A 199 17.17 -0.88 -2.71
N LYS A 200 17.57 0.34 -2.25
CA LYS A 200 18.76 1.12 -2.72
C LYS A 200 18.71 1.44 -4.21
N ILE A 201 17.50 1.58 -4.77
CA ILE A 201 17.31 2.02 -6.16
C ILE A 201 17.49 3.54 -6.20
N LYS A 202 18.38 4.01 -7.07
CA LYS A 202 18.69 5.42 -7.24
C LYS A 202 18.26 5.86 -8.64
N ASN A 203 17.95 7.16 -8.77
CA ASN A 203 17.68 7.82 -10.05
C ASN A 203 16.49 7.25 -10.85
N ALA A 204 15.50 6.63 -10.19
CA ALA A 204 14.25 6.27 -10.84
C ALA A 204 13.53 7.54 -11.34
N LYS A 205 13.00 7.48 -12.55
CA LYS A 205 12.25 8.59 -13.13
C LYS A 205 10.78 8.51 -12.72
N LEU A 206 10.46 9.09 -11.56
CA LEU A 206 9.09 9.21 -11.06
C LEU A 206 8.43 10.45 -11.63
N VAL A 207 7.23 10.30 -12.20
CA VAL A 207 6.47 11.38 -12.85
C VAL A 207 5.09 11.46 -12.21
N GLU A 208 4.83 12.56 -11.52
CA GLU A 208 3.53 12.79 -10.89
C GLU A 208 2.46 13.07 -11.95
N ILE A 209 1.31 12.39 -11.78
CA ILE A 209 0.07 12.62 -12.53
C ILE A 209 -1.08 12.91 -11.56
N LYS A 210 -2.14 13.48 -12.10
CA LYS A 210 -3.38 13.78 -11.40
C LYS A 210 -4.59 13.33 -12.21
N PRO A 211 -5.74 13.07 -11.59
CA PRO A 211 -6.98 12.86 -12.32
C PRO A 211 -7.24 13.97 -13.32
N GLY A 212 -7.58 13.62 -14.55
CA GLY A 212 -7.78 14.48 -15.69
C GLY A 212 -6.51 14.79 -16.52
N ASP A 213 -5.33 14.34 -16.07
CA ASP A 213 -4.12 14.44 -16.88
C ASP A 213 -4.14 13.44 -18.03
N GLN A 214 -3.50 13.83 -19.14
CA GLN A 214 -3.23 12.96 -20.28
C GLN A 214 -1.72 12.88 -20.51
N ILE A 215 -1.22 11.70 -20.78
CA ILE A 215 0.19 11.48 -21.15
C ILE A 215 0.30 10.71 -22.47
N LYS A 216 1.37 10.97 -23.19
CA LYS A 216 1.70 10.28 -24.45
C LYS A 216 2.80 9.24 -24.19
N LEU A 217 2.52 7.98 -24.53
CA LEU A 217 3.43 6.85 -24.37
C LEU A 217 3.58 6.11 -25.71
N GLY A 218 4.49 6.57 -26.56
CA GLY A 218 4.60 6.06 -27.91
C GLY A 218 3.32 6.27 -28.71
N CYS A 219 2.72 5.21 -29.23
CA CYS A 219 1.44 5.26 -29.97
C CYS A 219 0.23 5.38 -29.04
N PHE A 220 0.39 5.18 -27.73
CA PHE A 220 -0.69 5.27 -26.75
C PHE A 220 -0.89 6.70 -26.23
N THR A 221 -2.11 7.00 -25.83
CA THR A 221 -2.45 8.11 -24.95
C THR A 221 -3.16 7.53 -23.72
N ALA A 222 -2.67 7.85 -22.52
CA ALA A 222 -3.31 7.46 -21.26
C ALA A 222 -3.94 8.69 -20.60
N GLU A 223 -5.22 8.61 -20.25
CA GLU A 223 -5.96 9.64 -19.50
C GLU A 223 -6.40 9.05 -18.16
N PHE A 224 -6.12 9.79 -17.07
CA PHE A 224 -6.36 9.34 -15.71
C PHE A 224 -7.65 9.91 -15.17
N PHE A 225 -8.41 9.12 -14.40
CA PHE A 225 -9.63 9.57 -13.73
C PHE A 225 -9.64 9.10 -12.27
N ALA A 226 -10.28 9.90 -11.40
CA ALA A 226 -10.37 9.57 -9.99
C ALA A 226 -11.28 8.37 -9.75
N VAL A 227 -10.85 7.46 -8.87
CA VAL A 227 -11.67 6.39 -8.30
C VAL A 227 -11.57 6.40 -6.78
N ASN A 228 -12.61 5.93 -6.10
CA ASN A 228 -12.56 5.74 -4.66
C ASN A 228 -11.89 4.41 -4.33
N HIS A 229 -10.94 4.45 -3.40
CA HIS A 229 -10.33 3.26 -2.85
C HIS A 229 -9.92 3.52 -1.39
N SER A 230 -9.30 2.54 -0.73
CA SER A 230 -8.84 2.66 0.67
C SER A 230 -7.62 3.58 0.85
N ILE A 231 -6.95 3.95 -0.24
CA ILE A 231 -5.77 4.81 -0.25
C ILE A 231 -6.03 6.08 -1.09
N PRO A 232 -5.56 7.26 -0.63
CA PRO A 232 -5.74 8.50 -1.37
C PRO A 232 -5.03 8.49 -2.72
N GLY A 233 -5.67 9.10 -3.72
CA GLY A 233 -5.08 9.28 -5.04
C GLY A 233 -5.10 8.04 -5.92
N ALA A 234 -5.98 7.08 -5.66
CA ALA A 234 -6.23 5.99 -6.59
C ALA A 234 -6.85 6.51 -7.89
N VAL A 235 -6.42 5.97 -9.02
CA VAL A 235 -6.89 6.34 -10.35
C VAL A 235 -7.20 5.12 -11.19
N GLY A 236 -8.21 5.26 -12.04
CA GLY A 236 -8.37 4.42 -13.22
C GLY A 236 -7.71 5.09 -14.42
N VAL A 237 -7.55 4.34 -15.50
CA VAL A 237 -6.84 4.78 -16.71
C VAL A 237 -7.62 4.44 -17.96
N PHE A 238 -7.78 5.41 -18.84
CA PHE A 238 -8.30 5.21 -20.19
C PHE A 238 -7.16 5.23 -21.19
N PHE A 239 -6.81 4.06 -21.68
CA PHE A 239 -5.77 3.89 -22.70
C PHE A 239 -6.38 3.95 -24.09
N GLN A 240 -5.90 4.87 -24.92
CA GLN A 240 -6.26 4.98 -26.32
C GLN A 240 -5.07 4.54 -27.18
N SER A 241 -5.33 3.70 -28.18
CA SER A 241 -4.34 3.25 -29.14
C SER A 241 -4.90 3.30 -30.57
N PRO A 242 -4.07 3.19 -31.61
CA PRO A 242 -4.56 3.07 -32.98
C PRO A 242 -5.45 1.86 -33.23
N ALA A 243 -5.33 0.80 -32.42
CA ALA A 243 -6.08 -0.44 -32.58
C ALA A 243 -7.38 -0.50 -31.78
N GLY A 244 -7.49 0.30 -30.70
CA GLY A 244 -8.67 0.30 -29.83
C GLY A 244 -8.40 1.02 -28.52
N ASN A 245 -9.46 1.18 -27.72
CA ASN A 245 -9.46 1.88 -26.45
C ASN A 245 -9.77 0.90 -25.31
N VAL A 246 -8.99 0.97 -24.23
CA VAL A 246 -9.16 0.14 -23.05
C VAL A 246 -9.42 1.05 -21.86
N LEU A 247 -10.48 0.73 -21.11
CA LEU A 247 -10.76 1.33 -19.81
C LEU A 247 -10.31 0.36 -18.72
N HIS A 248 -9.32 0.75 -17.91
CA HIS A 248 -8.90 0.02 -16.71
C HIS A 248 -9.33 0.79 -15.48
N THR A 249 -10.10 0.16 -14.60
CA THR A 249 -10.65 0.83 -13.43
C THR A 249 -9.61 1.02 -12.31
N GLY A 250 -8.53 0.22 -12.29
CA GLY A 250 -7.79 -0.02 -11.07
C GLY A 250 -8.72 -0.62 -10.00
N ASP A 251 -8.29 -0.65 -8.75
CA ASP A 251 -9.12 -1.04 -7.63
C ASP A 251 -10.06 0.10 -7.25
N PHE A 252 -11.34 -0.20 -7.11
CA PHE A 252 -12.32 0.84 -6.84
C PHE A 252 -13.50 0.37 -5.97
N LYS A 253 -14.16 1.34 -5.39
CA LYS A 253 -15.53 1.24 -4.89
C LYS A 253 -16.31 2.49 -5.30
N LEU A 254 -17.63 2.43 -5.26
CA LEU A 254 -18.49 3.58 -5.51
C LEU A 254 -18.97 4.15 -4.17
N ASP A 255 -18.20 5.08 -3.62
CA ASP A 255 -18.53 5.77 -2.38
C ASP A 255 -18.99 7.20 -2.71
N GLN A 256 -20.23 7.55 -2.35
CA GLN A 256 -20.80 8.87 -2.60
C GLN A 256 -20.52 9.87 -1.48
N THR A 257 -19.99 9.40 -0.35
CA THR A 257 -19.62 10.19 0.82
C THR A 257 -18.21 9.84 1.32
N PRO A 258 -17.20 9.89 0.43
CA PRO A 258 -15.83 9.53 0.79
C PRO A 258 -15.25 10.53 1.78
N ILE A 259 -14.31 10.08 2.60
CA ILE A 259 -13.72 10.87 3.69
C ILE A 259 -12.95 12.07 3.17
N ASP A 260 -12.24 11.91 2.07
CA ASP A 260 -11.43 12.95 1.42
C ASP A 260 -12.26 13.86 0.49
N GLY A 261 -13.56 13.57 0.32
CA GLY A 261 -14.46 14.32 -0.56
C GLY A 261 -14.25 14.08 -2.06
N VAL A 262 -13.35 13.16 -2.43
CA VAL A 262 -13.07 12.83 -3.83
C VAL A 262 -13.92 11.64 -4.26
N THR A 263 -14.97 11.87 -5.03
CA THR A 263 -15.81 10.81 -5.61
C THR A 263 -15.23 10.29 -6.92
N THR A 264 -15.66 9.08 -7.33
CA THR A 264 -15.36 8.57 -8.67
C THR A 264 -15.80 9.56 -9.75
N ASP A 265 -14.94 9.83 -10.72
CA ASP A 265 -15.21 10.80 -11.81
C ASP A 265 -16.12 10.20 -12.89
N PHE A 266 -17.43 10.22 -12.61
CA PHE A 266 -18.45 9.78 -13.58
C PHE A 266 -18.51 10.66 -14.84
N GLY A 267 -18.06 11.92 -14.76
CA GLY A 267 -17.96 12.80 -15.91
C GLY A 267 -16.91 12.31 -16.91
N ALA A 268 -15.75 11.88 -16.42
CA ALA A 268 -14.72 11.24 -17.25
C ALA A 268 -15.23 9.93 -17.85
N LEU A 269 -15.90 9.08 -17.07
CA LEU A 269 -16.47 7.82 -17.57
C LEU A 269 -17.50 8.05 -18.68
N SER A 270 -18.39 9.06 -18.54
CA SER A 270 -19.33 9.45 -19.59
C SER A 270 -18.61 9.89 -20.89
N LYS A 271 -17.56 10.73 -20.75
CA LYS A 271 -16.72 11.15 -21.89
C LYS A 271 -16.07 9.96 -22.58
N PHE A 272 -15.52 9.00 -21.82
CA PHE A 272 -14.90 7.79 -22.40
C PHE A 272 -15.89 6.91 -23.12
N SER A 273 -17.13 6.82 -22.60
CA SER A 273 -18.23 6.13 -23.28
C SER A 273 -18.56 6.76 -24.64
N GLU A 274 -18.57 8.10 -24.73
CA GLU A 274 -18.78 8.82 -26.00
C GLU A 274 -17.64 8.59 -27.00
N ILE A 275 -16.39 8.53 -26.52
CA ILE A 275 -15.21 8.23 -27.36
C ILE A 275 -15.26 6.78 -27.86
N GLY A 276 -15.83 5.87 -27.07
CA GLY A 276 -15.94 4.43 -27.29
C GLY A 276 -14.89 3.63 -26.52
N VAL A 277 -15.36 2.65 -25.77
CA VAL A 277 -14.56 1.68 -25.01
C VAL A 277 -14.65 0.34 -25.72
N ASP A 278 -13.53 -0.15 -26.25
CA ASP A 278 -13.47 -1.44 -26.95
C ASP A 278 -13.32 -2.61 -25.94
N LEU A 279 -12.63 -2.38 -24.82
CA LEU A 279 -12.49 -3.33 -23.73
C LEU A 279 -12.51 -2.60 -22.38
N MET A 280 -13.23 -3.16 -21.40
CA MET A 280 -13.17 -2.73 -20.00
C MET A 280 -12.49 -3.82 -19.16
N MET A 281 -11.44 -3.43 -18.45
CA MET A 281 -10.79 -4.24 -17.42
C MET A 281 -11.22 -3.67 -16.06
N SER A 282 -11.96 -4.45 -15.30
CA SER A 282 -12.59 -4.00 -14.05
C SER A 282 -12.14 -4.85 -12.88
N ASP A 283 -11.87 -4.19 -11.75
CA ASP A 283 -11.85 -4.85 -10.44
C ASP A 283 -13.18 -5.61 -10.24
N SER A 284 -13.06 -6.83 -9.75
CA SER A 284 -14.18 -7.71 -9.45
C SER A 284 -14.16 -8.24 -8.01
N THR A 285 -13.36 -7.61 -7.15
CA THR A 285 -13.29 -7.94 -5.72
C THR A 285 -14.68 -7.79 -5.10
N ASN A 286 -15.14 -8.82 -4.37
CA ASN A 286 -16.48 -8.90 -3.80
C ASN A 286 -17.66 -8.90 -4.81
N ALA A 287 -17.43 -9.12 -6.10
CA ALA A 287 -18.49 -9.15 -7.10
C ALA A 287 -19.54 -10.24 -6.85
N GLN A 288 -19.21 -11.28 -6.08
CA GLN A 288 -20.13 -12.33 -5.66
C GLN A 288 -21.08 -11.91 -4.52
N ASN A 289 -20.76 -10.82 -3.82
CA ASN A 289 -21.59 -10.31 -2.74
C ASN A 289 -22.77 -9.51 -3.33
N PRO A 290 -24.02 -9.90 -3.07
CA PRO A 290 -25.19 -9.21 -3.64
C PRO A 290 -25.44 -7.82 -3.04
N ASN A 291 -24.74 -7.44 -1.99
CA ASN A 291 -24.88 -6.15 -1.33
C ASN A 291 -23.90 -5.13 -1.91
N PHE A 292 -24.03 -3.88 -1.49
CA PHE A 292 -23.06 -2.82 -1.79
C PHE A 292 -22.11 -2.60 -0.62
N THR A 293 -20.91 -2.10 -0.92
CA THR A 293 -19.93 -1.72 0.10
C THR A 293 -20.34 -0.41 0.77
N PRO A 294 -20.49 -0.37 2.12
CA PRO A 294 -20.81 0.86 2.84
C PRO A 294 -19.72 1.93 2.67
N SER A 295 -20.11 3.19 2.91
CA SER A 295 -19.12 4.27 2.94
C SER A 295 -18.10 4.08 4.07
N GLU A 296 -16.87 4.46 3.82
CA GLU A 296 -15.80 4.50 4.83
C GLU A 296 -16.16 5.40 6.02
N ALA A 297 -16.97 6.43 5.80
CA ALA A 297 -17.45 7.32 6.84
C ALA A 297 -18.26 6.60 7.95
N GLU A 298 -18.97 5.51 7.61
CA GLU A 298 -19.72 4.73 8.62
C GLU A 298 -18.78 3.99 9.57
N VAL A 299 -17.68 3.45 9.06
CA VAL A 299 -16.66 2.80 9.91
C VAL A 299 -16.03 3.79 10.88
N GLY A 300 -15.77 5.02 10.42
CA GLY A 300 -15.25 6.09 11.28
C GLY A 300 -16.19 6.43 12.44
N LYS A 301 -17.49 6.44 12.22
CA LYS A 301 -18.50 6.66 13.29
C LYS A 301 -18.44 5.57 14.35
N GLU A 302 -18.35 4.31 13.94
CA GLU A 302 -18.25 3.18 14.91
C GLU A 302 -16.92 3.20 15.65
N LEU A 303 -15.80 3.52 14.98
CA LEU A 303 -14.51 3.70 15.64
C LEU A 303 -14.58 4.81 16.69
N ALA A 304 -15.11 5.96 16.35
CA ALA A 304 -15.25 7.08 17.27
C ALA A 304 -16.12 6.71 18.49
N LYS A 305 -17.20 6.00 18.28
CA LYS A 305 -18.07 5.48 19.36
C LYS A 305 -17.33 4.51 20.28
N ILE A 306 -16.61 3.53 19.75
CA ILE A 306 -15.86 2.56 20.55
C ILE A 306 -14.76 3.29 21.34
N ILE A 307 -13.99 4.17 20.70
CA ILE A 307 -12.92 4.93 21.34
C ILE A 307 -13.46 5.80 22.48
N SER A 308 -14.63 6.42 22.30
CA SER A 308 -15.26 7.26 23.35
C SER A 308 -15.75 6.46 24.56
N GLN A 309 -16.12 5.20 24.38
CA GLN A 309 -16.67 4.34 25.43
C GLN A 309 -15.59 3.51 26.15
N ALA A 310 -14.43 3.35 25.55
CA ALA A 310 -13.34 2.55 26.10
C ALA A 310 -12.78 3.17 27.37
N LYS A 311 -12.69 2.37 28.46
CA LYS A 311 -12.19 2.81 29.77
C LYS A 311 -10.66 2.68 29.91
N GLY A 312 -10.03 1.84 29.12
CA GLY A 312 -8.59 1.62 29.05
C GLY A 312 -8.00 2.07 27.72
N ARG A 313 -6.83 1.54 27.38
CA ARG A 313 -6.19 1.75 26.08
C ARG A 313 -7.04 1.16 24.97
N VAL A 314 -6.95 1.75 23.80
CA VAL A 314 -7.54 1.19 22.57
C VAL A 314 -6.43 0.80 21.62
N ILE A 315 -6.37 -0.46 21.21
CA ILE A 315 -5.39 -0.99 20.26
C ILE A 315 -6.13 -1.31 18.97
N ILE A 316 -5.76 -0.65 17.87
CA ILE A 316 -6.48 -0.76 16.60
C ILE A 316 -5.53 -1.29 15.53
N ALA A 317 -5.79 -2.49 15.04
CA ALA A 317 -5.09 -3.05 13.91
C ALA A 317 -5.81 -2.70 12.60
N SER A 318 -5.07 -2.16 11.64
CA SER A 318 -5.56 -1.80 10.32
C SER A 318 -4.49 -2.08 9.26
N PHE A 319 -4.87 -2.02 7.99
CA PHE A 319 -3.88 -1.99 6.91
C PHE A 319 -3.03 -0.72 6.99
N ALA A 320 -1.73 -0.88 6.88
CA ALA A 320 -0.79 0.24 6.91
C ALA A 320 -0.94 1.21 5.73
N SER A 321 -1.53 0.76 4.64
CA SER A 321 -1.83 1.55 3.44
C SER A 321 -3.19 2.24 3.48
N HIS A 322 -4.05 1.92 4.45
CA HIS A 322 -5.39 2.50 4.55
C HIS A 322 -5.37 3.87 5.23
N ILE A 323 -4.83 4.86 4.53
CA ILE A 323 -4.57 6.21 5.07
C ILE A 323 -5.86 6.89 5.55
N HIS A 324 -6.97 6.71 4.86
CA HIS A 324 -8.27 7.24 5.27
C HIS A 324 -8.70 6.71 6.65
N ARG A 325 -8.51 5.41 6.91
CA ARG A 325 -8.80 4.79 8.20
C ARG A 325 -7.87 5.32 9.29
N MET A 326 -6.59 5.52 8.96
CA MET A 326 -5.62 6.11 9.88
C MET A 326 -6.03 7.53 10.28
N GLN A 327 -6.51 8.36 9.35
CA GLN A 327 -7.02 9.69 9.66
C GLN A 327 -8.23 9.62 10.60
N GLN A 328 -9.20 8.74 10.34
CA GLN A 328 -10.36 8.56 11.20
C GLN A 328 -10.00 8.14 12.62
N ILE A 329 -9.01 7.25 12.77
CA ILE A 329 -8.50 6.83 14.07
C ILE A 329 -7.85 8.01 14.81
N CYS A 330 -7.02 8.81 14.11
CA CYS A 330 -6.38 9.99 14.67
C CYS A 330 -7.42 11.03 15.12
N ASP A 331 -8.38 11.33 14.26
CA ASP A 331 -9.44 12.32 14.56
C ASP A 331 -10.29 11.88 15.77
N ALA A 332 -10.68 10.61 15.82
CA ALA A 332 -11.45 10.05 16.92
C ALA A 332 -10.65 10.02 18.23
N ALA A 333 -9.36 9.71 18.20
CA ALA A 333 -8.49 9.73 19.35
C ALA A 333 -8.34 11.14 19.93
N VAL A 334 -7.99 12.10 19.07
CA VAL A 334 -7.80 13.52 19.48
C VAL A 334 -9.10 14.12 19.99
N ALA A 335 -10.23 13.85 19.35
CA ALA A 335 -11.56 14.32 19.80
C ALA A 335 -11.94 13.81 21.22
N ASN A 336 -11.36 12.66 21.64
CA ASN A 336 -11.56 12.08 22.95
C ASN A 336 -10.38 12.36 23.92
N GLY A 337 -9.49 13.31 23.62
CA GLY A 337 -8.36 13.68 24.46
C GLY A 337 -7.29 12.58 24.60
N ARG A 338 -7.23 11.66 23.63
CA ARG A 338 -6.27 10.55 23.61
C ARG A 338 -5.08 10.85 22.70
N LYS A 339 -3.91 10.40 23.12
CA LYS A 339 -2.69 10.40 22.30
C LYS A 339 -2.67 9.17 21.38
N VAL A 340 -2.08 9.33 20.22
CA VAL A 340 -1.93 8.25 19.24
C VAL A 340 -0.50 7.74 19.24
N VAL A 341 -0.35 6.44 19.34
CA VAL A 341 0.92 5.72 19.15
C VAL A 341 0.82 4.91 17.88
N VAL A 342 1.85 4.94 17.05
CA VAL A 342 1.93 4.13 15.84
C VAL A 342 3.00 3.06 15.99
N THR A 343 2.66 1.80 15.72
CA THR A 343 3.61 0.70 15.79
C THR A 343 3.46 -0.28 14.63
N GLY A 344 4.56 -0.96 14.29
CA GLY A 344 4.69 -1.75 13.08
C GLY A 344 5.42 -0.97 11.98
N ARG A 345 6.43 -1.60 11.36
CA ARG A 345 7.35 -0.91 10.42
C ARG A 345 6.62 -0.17 9.31
N SER A 346 5.77 -0.86 8.57
CA SER A 346 5.02 -0.27 7.45
C SER A 346 4.02 0.80 7.92
N MET A 347 3.39 0.63 9.11
CA MET A 347 2.47 1.62 9.66
C MET A 347 3.20 2.93 9.98
N ILE A 348 4.36 2.87 10.62
CA ILE A 348 5.21 4.05 10.92
C ILE A 348 5.63 4.73 9.62
N GLN A 349 6.18 3.98 8.68
CA GLN A 349 6.68 4.52 7.42
C GLN A 349 5.57 5.20 6.60
N ASN A 350 4.40 4.55 6.47
CA ASN A 350 3.29 5.11 5.72
C ASN A 350 2.66 6.32 6.43
N THR A 351 2.65 6.33 7.77
CA THR A 351 2.26 7.50 8.57
C THR A 351 3.16 8.69 8.25
N ASP A 352 4.48 8.50 8.26
CA ASP A 352 5.44 9.57 7.98
C ASP A 352 5.32 10.08 6.53
N ILE A 353 5.16 9.17 5.56
CA ILE A 353 4.94 9.54 4.16
C ILE A 353 3.63 10.32 4.02
N ALA A 354 2.53 9.83 4.56
CA ALA A 354 1.22 10.46 4.45
C ALA A 354 1.19 11.86 5.12
N ARG A 355 1.83 12.01 6.30
CA ARG A 355 1.98 13.31 6.98
C ARG A 355 2.81 14.27 6.15
N ARG A 356 3.97 13.86 5.66
CA ARG A 356 4.86 14.67 4.82
C ARG A 356 4.17 15.16 3.55
N LEU A 357 3.32 14.33 2.94
CA LEU A 357 2.59 14.64 1.71
C LEU A 357 1.27 15.38 1.96
N GLY A 358 0.82 15.52 3.22
CA GLY A 358 -0.40 16.22 3.60
C GLY A 358 -1.68 15.39 3.48
N TYR A 359 -1.58 14.07 3.41
CA TYR A 359 -2.72 13.14 3.40
C TYR A 359 -3.14 12.66 4.79
N LEU A 360 -2.29 12.80 5.79
CA LEU A 360 -2.58 12.52 7.19
C LEU A 360 -2.25 13.74 8.04
N SER A 361 -3.22 14.20 8.83
CA SER A 361 -3.10 15.36 9.70
C SER A 361 -3.25 14.92 11.17
N ILE A 362 -2.17 15.03 11.91
CA ILE A 362 -2.15 14.88 13.38
C ILE A 362 -1.03 15.75 13.93
N SER A 363 -1.25 16.39 15.08
CA SER A 363 -0.23 17.25 15.70
C SER A 363 0.92 16.42 16.29
N ASP A 364 2.11 17.02 16.34
CA ASP A 364 3.28 16.35 16.98
C ASP A 364 3.09 16.18 18.50
N THR A 365 2.15 16.91 19.10
CA THR A 365 1.80 16.75 20.51
C THR A 365 0.84 15.59 20.75
N ASP A 366 0.08 15.16 19.74
CA ASP A 366 -0.90 14.07 19.83
C ASP A 366 -0.38 12.76 19.28
N LEU A 367 0.65 12.79 18.43
CA LEU A 367 1.38 11.61 17.95
C LEU A 367 2.63 11.43 18.81
N ILE A 368 2.67 10.35 19.58
CA ILE A 368 3.77 10.06 20.51
C ILE A 368 4.49 8.76 20.16
N ASP A 369 5.74 8.64 20.58
CA ASP A 369 6.51 7.41 20.39
C ASP A 369 6.04 6.33 21.39
N ALA A 370 6.14 5.06 20.98
CA ALA A 370 5.81 3.92 21.84
C ALA A 370 6.68 3.84 23.11
N TYR A 371 7.87 4.43 23.10
CA TYR A 371 8.75 4.53 24.27
C TYR A 371 8.28 5.58 25.29
N ASP A 372 7.48 6.56 24.84
CA ASP A 372 6.97 7.65 25.68
C ASP A 372 5.62 7.31 26.37
N LEU A 373 5.13 6.09 26.19
CA LEU A 373 3.88 5.62 26.84
C LEU A 373 3.96 5.60 28.38
N LYS A 374 5.17 5.55 28.94
CA LYS A 374 5.34 5.53 30.39
C LYS A 374 4.80 6.79 31.05
N GLY A 375 3.81 6.63 31.93
CA GLY A 375 3.23 7.73 32.71
C GLY A 375 2.01 8.38 32.06
N ILE A 376 1.58 7.91 30.89
CA ILE A 376 0.32 8.34 30.28
C ILE A 376 -0.78 7.38 30.77
N PRO A 377 -1.89 7.93 31.31
CA PRO A 377 -3.02 7.08 31.74
C PRO A 377 -3.56 6.24 30.57
N PRO A 378 -3.90 4.94 30.81
CA PRO A 378 -4.38 4.04 29.75
C PRO A 378 -5.56 4.61 28.95
N GLU A 379 -6.50 5.28 29.62
CA GLU A 379 -7.66 5.90 28.99
C GLU A 379 -7.32 7.08 28.06
N GLN A 380 -6.08 7.55 28.07
CA GLN A 380 -5.59 8.61 27.18
C GLN A 380 -4.77 8.08 26.02
N VAL A 381 -4.79 6.76 25.74
CA VAL A 381 -3.95 6.16 24.71
C VAL A 381 -4.79 5.43 23.66
N VAL A 382 -4.47 5.67 22.38
CA VAL A 382 -4.86 4.86 21.23
C VAL A 382 -3.60 4.37 20.54
N ILE A 383 -3.49 3.07 20.33
CA ILE A 383 -2.37 2.44 19.63
C ILE A 383 -2.85 1.98 18.26
N MET A 384 -2.30 2.52 17.20
CA MET A 384 -2.55 2.11 15.83
C MET A 384 -1.43 1.17 15.37
N CYS A 385 -1.77 -0.03 14.89
CA CYS A 385 -0.78 -1.06 14.62
C CYS A 385 -1.06 -1.87 13.35
N THR A 386 -0.03 -2.57 12.85
CA THR A 386 -0.16 -3.60 11.81
C THR A 386 -0.67 -4.91 12.39
N GLY A 387 -1.16 -5.82 11.55
CA GLY A 387 -1.54 -7.18 11.95
C GLY A 387 -3.02 -7.48 11.80
N SER A 388 -3.75 -6.66 11.03
CA SER A 388 -5.18 -6.88 10.78
C SER A 388 -5.48 -8.14 9.96
N GLN A 389 -4.48 -8.70 9.28
CA GLN A 389 -4.57 -9.94 8.51
C GLN A 389 -3.93 -11.15 9.19
N GLY A 390 -3.50 -10.99 10.44
CA GLY A 390 -2.90 -12.07 11.23
C GLY A 390 -1.47 -12.41 10.86
N GLU A 391 -0.75 -11.49 10.21
CA GLU A 391 0.64 -11.69 9.79
C GLU A 391 1.52 -12.01 11.03
N PRO A 392 2.30 -13.10 11.02
CA PRO A 392 2.98 -13.62 12.22
C PRO A 392 3.95 -12.65 12.89
N LEU A 393 4.60 -11.79 12.10
CA LEU A 393 5.58 -10.81 12.58
C LEU A 393 5.02 -9.41 12.75
N SER A 394 3.70 -9.25 12.61
CA SER A 394 3.03 -7.97 12.77
C SER A 394 3.03 -7.48 14.22
N ALA A 395 2.77 -6.19 14.41
CA ALA A 395 2.74 -5.62 15.75
C ALA A 395 1.63 -6.25 16.61
N LEU A 396 0.41 -6.44 16.08
CA LEU A 396 -0.69 -7.06 16.83
C LEU A 396 -0.38 -8.51 17.22
N ALA A 397 0.18 -9.31 16.29
CA ALA A 397 0.53 -10.70 16.60
C ALA A 397 1.58 -10.78 17.74
N ARG A 398 2.58 -9.89 17.71
CA ARG A 398 3.58 -9.80 18.78
C ARG A 398 3.00 -9.32 20.10
N ILE A 399 2.06 -8.38 20.07
CA ILE A 399 1.33 -7.93 21.29
C ILE A 399 0.53 -9.11 21.86
N ALA A 400 -0.22 -9.82 21.01
CA ALA A 400 -1.02 -10.97 21.41
C ALA A 400 -0.20 -12.13 22.04
N ASN A 401 1.06 -12.28 21.59
CA ASN A 401 1.98 -13.30 22.10
C ASN A 401 2.83 -12.82 23.29
N GLY A 402 2.72 -11.55 23.72
CA GLY A 402 3.61 -10.96 24.73
C GLY A 402 5.06 -10.72 24.25
N GLU A 403 5.28 -10.69 22.93
CA GLU A 403 6.61 -10.56 22.30
C GLU A 403 6.91 -9.14 21.83
N HIS A 404 5.98 -8.21 21.97
CA HIS A 404 6.21 -6.82 21.55
C HIS A 404 7.12 -6.09 22.54
N ARG A 405 8.10 -5.35 22.04
CA ARG A 405 9.19 -4.79 22.87
C ARG A 405 8.72 -3.73 23.88
N THR A 406 7.72 -2.95 23.53
CA THR A 406 7.29 -1.76 24.29
C THR A 406 5.84 -1.81 24.72
N ILE A 407 5.00 -2.62 24.09
CA ILE A 407 3.57 -2.69 24.33
C ILE A 407 3.23 -4.10 24.81
N GLN A 408 2.70 -4.19 26.01
CA GLN A 408 2.15 -5.42 26.60
C GLN A 408 0.64 -5.24 26.71
N MET A 409 -0.10 -6.35 26.57
CA MET A 409 -1.55 -6.35 26.86
C MET A 409 -1.79 -6.18 28.35
N ASP A 410 -2.74 -5.34 28.68
CA ASP A 410 -3.20 -5.15 30.06
C ASP A 410 -4.71 -5.46 30.16
N GLU A 411 -5.14 -5.89 31.34
CA GLU A 411 -6.56 -6.05 31.62
C GLU A 411 -7.30 -4.72 31.45
N GLY A 412 -8.40 -4.75 30.70
CA GLY A 412 -9.17 -3.54 30.37
C GLY A 412 -8.80 -2.87 29.04
N ASP A 413 -7.79 -3.36 28.32
CA ASP A 413 -7.52 -2.92 26.97
C ASP A 413 -8.66 -3.29 26.01
N THR A 414 -8.97 -2.40 25.07
CA THR A 414 -9.92 -2.65 23.99
C THR A 414 -9.17 -2.88 22.70
N VAL A 415 -9.30 -4.06 22.09
CA VAL A 415 -8.64 -4.38 20.82
C VAL A 415 -9.66 -4.37 19.70
N ILE A 416 -9.35 -3.65 18.61
CA ILE A 416 -10.16 -3.55 17.40
C ILE A 416 -9.35 -4.08 16.22
N VAL A 417 -9.87 -5.10 15.53
CA VAL A 417 -9.38 -5.51 14.22
C VAL A 417 -10.23 -4.79 13.17
N SER A 418 -9.69 -3.70 12.62
CA SER A 418 -10.40 -2.80 11.72
C SER A 418 -10.14 -3.15 10.26
N ALA A 419 -10.38 -4.41 9.91
CA ALA A 419 -10.30 -4.94 8.55
C ALA A 419 -11.12 -6.23 8.46
N THR A 420 -11.63 -6.52 7.26
CA THR A 420 -12.15 -7.84 6.94
C THR A 420 -10.98 -8.73 6.53
N PRO A 421 -10.91 -10.00 6.97
CA PRO A 421 -9.88 -10.92 6.47
C PRO A 421 -9.94 -11.04 4.94
N VAL A 422 -8.80 -10.92 4.30
CA VAL A 422 -8.65 -11.28 2.88
C VAL A 422 -8.87 -12.79 2.77
N PRO A 423 -9.55 -13.29 1.74
CA PRO A 423 -9.74 -14.73 1.55
C PRO A 423 -8.42 -15.51 1.67
N GLY A 424 -8.41 -16.52 2.55
CA GLY A 424 -7.20 -17.30 2.90
C GLY A 424 -6.53 -16.89 4.23
N ASN A 425 -6.80 -15.70 4.76
CA ASN A 425 -6.20 -15.21 6.02
C ASN A 425 -7.04 -15.49 7.28
N GLU A 426 -8.20 -16.11 7.16
CA GLU A 426 -9.16 -16.32 8.27
C GLU A 426 -8.54 -17.09 9.44
N LYS A 427 -7.72 -18.11 9.13
CA LYS A 427 -7.01 -18.92 10.16
C LYS A 427 -5.96 -18.08 10.90
N ALA A 428 -5.22 -17.25 10.17
CA ALA A 428 -4.19 -16.40 10.75
C ALA A 428 -4.80 -15.33 11.67
N VAL A 429 -5.87 -14.67 11.23
CA VAL A 429 -6.63 -13.71 12.04
C VAL A 429 -7.21 -14.37 13.28
N THR A 430 -7.84 -15.55 13.13
CA THR A 430 -8.39 -16.31 14.27
C THR A 430 -7.31 -16.67 15.28
N ARG A 431 -6.11 -17.02 14.84
CA ARG A 431 -4.96 -17.32 15.72
C ARG A 431 -4.59 -16.12 16.58
N VAL A 432 -4.54 -14.92 15.99
CA VAL A 432 -4.25 -13.68 16.73
C VAL A 432 -5.37 -13.37 17.72
N ILE A 433 -6.64 -13.47 17.33
CA ILE A 433 -7.79 -13.26 18.23
C ILE A 433 -7.73 -14.22 19.42
N ASN A 434 -7.44 -15.49 19.19
CA ASN A 434 -7.29 -16.48 20.27
C ASN A 434 -6.08 -16.17 21.17
N GLY A 435 -5.03 -15.56 20.65
CA GLY A 435 -3.89 -15.08 21.45
C GLY A 435 -4.27 -13.92 22.36
N LEU A 436 -5.08 -12.99 21.86
CA LEU A 436 -5.58 -11.84 22.63
C LEU A 436 -6.60 -12.23 23.74
N ALA A 437 -7.27 -13.38 23.60
CA ALA A 437 -8.28 -13.86 24.56
C ALA A 437 -7.68 -14.69 25.71
N LYS A 438 -6.39 -14.95 25.73
CA LYS A 438 -5.66 -15.67 26.81
C LYS A 438 -5.23 -14.73 27.91
#